data_1f6a815f935368151a65a2e4b7e2d381
#
_entry.id   1f6a815f935368151a65a2e4b7e2d381
#
_cell.length_a   1.000
_cell.length_b   1.000
_cell.length_c   1.000
_cell.angle_alpha   90.00
_cell.angle_beta   90.00
_cell.angle_gamma   90.00
#
_symmetry.space_group_name_H-M   'P 1'
#
loop_
_entity.id
_entity.type
_entity.pdbx_description
1 polymer ?
#
loop_
_entity_poly.entity_id
_entity_poly.type
_entity_poly.pdbx_seq_one_letter_code
_entity_poly.pdbx_strand_id
1 'polypeptide(L)'
;VWPFRRKVRASSGRLTRLLVILAVILALCAAGFFLLPAGRALFEDTRDKLGKPVPITPVTTTATTESARHPATNTTDGVRNSYWGTSPGASVTYTFRTPFRLVDVIITNGAGFTPKEYATQGRALEMDLEVTTSSGEKKTKKITLADKAGTHTIVTAFSDVKTVRLTLNSPAGLTQGRQLALAEVEFFKRS
;
A
#
# COMPACT_ATOMS: atom_id res chain seq x y z
N VAL A 1 -12.50 67.88 -43.86
CA VAL A 1 -13.05 66.64 -43.28
C VAL A 1 -12.03 66.06 -42.29
N TRP A 2 -12.27 66.16 -40.99
CA TRP A 2 -11.37 65.69 -39.94
C TRP A 2 -11.81 64.32 -39.47
N PRO A 3 -10.88 63.33 -39.34
CA PRO A 3 -11.23 62.04 -38.78
C PRO A 3 -11.21 62.09 -37.25
N PHE A 4 -12.34 61.77 -36.64
CA PHE A 4 -12.47 61.54 -35.22
C PHE A 4 -11.64 60.33 -34.75
N ARG A 5 -10.55 60.59 -34.02
CA ARG A 5 -9.83 59.53 -33.31
C ARG A 5 -10.63 59.16 -32.06
N ARG A 6 -11.29 57.99 -32.05
CA ARG A 6 -11.83 57.40 -30.85
C ARG A 6 -10.67 57.00 -29.93
N LYS A 7 -10.50 57.67 -28.83
CA LYS A 7 -9.66 57.21 -27.72
C LYS A 7 -10.36 56.03 -27.05
N VAL A 8 -9.85 54.82 -27.26
CA VAL A 8 -10.22 53.66 -26.48
C VAL A 8 -9.58 53.84 -25.10
N ARG A 9 -10.38 54.20 -24.09
CA ARG A 9 -9.96 54.23 -22.70
C ARG A 9 -9.75 52.75 -22.29
N ALA A 10 -8.51 52.37 -22.16
CA ALA A 10 -8.14 51.12 -21.59
C ALA A 10 -8.47 51.13 -20.08
N SER A 11 -9.58 50.50 -19.69
CA SER A 11 -9.93 50.25 -18.30
C SER A 11 -9.21 48.99 -17.77
N SER A 12 -8.01 48.68 -18.35
CA SER A 12 -7.27 47.47 -18.04
C SER A 12 -6.68 47.40 -16.64
N GLY A 13 -6.47 48.56 -15.98
CA GLY A 13 -5.83 48.60 -14.67
C GLY A 13 -6.64 47.94 -13.53
N ARG A 14 -7.98 48.05 -13.59
CA ARG A 14 -8.84 47.41 -12.58
C ARG A 14 -8.96 45.91 -12.79
N LEU A 15 -9.09 45.47 -14.04
CA LEU A 15 -9.16 44.06 -14.40
C LEU A 15 -7.85 43.36 -14.09
N THR A 16 -6.71 43.97 -14.43
CA THR A 16 -5.38 43.42 -14.12
C THR A 16 -5.15 43.32 -12.61
N ARG A 17 -5.57 44.33 -11.82
CA ARG A 17 -5.47 44.26 -10.36
C ARG A 17 -6.35 43.17 -9.78
N LEU A 18 -7.57 42.98 -10.28
CA LEU A 18 -8.48 41.92 -9.85
C LEU A 18 -7.89 40.53 -10.17
N LEU A 19 -7.31 40.35 -11.37
CA LEU A 19 -6.66 39.10 -11.75
C LEU A 19 -5.43 38.79 -10.89
N VAL A 20 -4.61 39.79 -10.58
CA VAL A 20 -3.45 39.62 -9.68
C VAL A 20 -3.90 39.25 -8.27
N ILE A 21 -4.91 39.93 -7.71
CA ILE A 21 -5.45 39.60 -6.40
C ILE A 21 -6.03 38.19 -6.38
N LEU A 22 -6.77 37.80 -7.41
CA LEU A 22 -7.32 36.44 -7.53
C LEU A 22 -6.21 35.39 -7.61
N ALA A 23 -5.16 35.66 -8.39
CA ALA A 23 -4.00 34.76 -8.51
C ALA A 23 -3.26 34.60 -7.17
N VAL A 24 -3.09 35.69 -6.40
CA VAL A 24 -2.47 35.65 -5.06
C VAL A 24 -3.35 34.86 -4.06
N ILE A 25 -4.67 35.08 -4.08
CA ILE A 25 -5.59 34.32 -3.22
C ILE A 25 -5.56 32.83 -3.56
N LEU A 26 -5.59 32.47 -4.85
CA LEU A 26 -5.48 31.08 -5.31
C LEU A 26 -4.14 30.44 -4.91
N ALA A 27 -3.04 31.19 -5.01
CA ALA A 27 -1.72 30.72 -4.58
C ALA A 27 -1.65 30.47 -3.06
N LEU A 28 -2.24 31.38 -2.25
CA LEU A 28 -2.31 31.23 -0.80
C LEU A 28 -3.23 30.07 -0.39
N CYS A 29 -4.37 29.88 -1.06
CA CYS A 29 -5.27 28.75 -0.83
C CYS A 29 -4.59 27.42 -1.18
N ALA A 30 -3.88 27.36 -2.32
CA ALA A 30 -3.11 26.19 -2.71
C ALA A 30 -1.99 25.88 -1.71
N ALA A 31 -1.22 26.89 -1.29
CA ALA A 31 -0.16 26.71 -0.28
C ALA A 31 -0.75 26.24 1.06
N GLY A 32 -1.88 26.83 1.51
CA GLY A 32 -2.58 26.40 2.72
C GLY A 32 -3.09 24.96 2.62
N PHE A 33 -3.65 24.59 1.47
CA PHE A 33 -4.12 23.21 1.21
C PHE A 33 -2.98 22.19 1.28
N PHE A 34 -1.81 22.50 0.69
CA PHE A 34 -0.64 21.61 0.74
C PHE A 34 0.05 21.55 2.11
N LEU A 35 -0.14 22.56 2.95
CA LEU A 35 0.36 22.55 4.33
C LEU A 35 -0.53 21.75 5.28
N LEU A 36 -1.80 21.52 4.94
CA LEU A 36 -2.71 20.70 5.73
C LEU A 36 -2.43 19.21 5.50
N PRO A 37 -2.45 18.38 6.57
CA PRO A 37 -2.24 16.92 6.42
C PRO A 37 -3.24 16.27 5.46
N ALA A 38 -4.48 16.73 5.44
CA ALA A 38 -5.52 16.24 4.52
C ALA A 38 -5.22 16.56 3.04
N GLY A 39 -4.68 17.75 2.73
CA GLY A 39 -4.32 18.13 1.37
C GLY A 39 -3.15 17.32 0.83
N ARG A 40 -2.16 17.04 1.67
CA ARG A 40 -1.04 16.15 1.32
C ARG A 40 -1.51 14.73 1.06
N ALA A 41 -2.39 14.19 1.91
CA ALA A 41 -2.93 12.85 1.74
C ALA A 41 -3.70 12.69 0.42
N LEU A 42 -4.53 13.67 0.04
CA LEU A 42 -5.27 13.66 -1.23
C LEU A 42 -4.33 13.75 -2.45
N PHE A 43 -3.29 14.59 -2.37
CA PHE A 43 -2.30 14.71 -3.44
C PHE A 43 -1.51 13.43 -3.62
N GLU A 44 -1.07 12.80 -2.53
CA GLU A 44 -0.34 11.54 -2.55
C GLU A 44 -1.22 10.41 -3.08
N ASP A 45 -2.48 10.31 -2.67
CA ASP A 45 -3.44 9.31 -3.15
C ASP A 45 -3.69 9.43 -4.67
N THR A 46 -3.84 10.67 -5.17
CA THR A 46 -3.97 10.92 -6.61
C THR A 46 -2.70 10.52 -7.37
N ARG A 47 -1.55 10.83 -6.82
CA ARG A 47 -0.25 10.49 -7.41
C ARG A 47 0.01 8.99 -7.40
N ASP A 48 -0.46 8.26 -6.39
CA ASP A 48 -0.37 6.80 -6.32
C ASP A 48 -1.18 6.13 -7.43
N LYS A 49 -2.33 6.69 -7.79
CA LYS A 49 -3.16 6.20 -8.91
C LYS A 49 -2.57 6.48 -10.30
N LEU A 50 -1.70 7.47 -10.42
CA LEU A 50 -1.05 7.86 -11.68
C LEU A 50 0.35 7.24 -11.84
N GLY A 51 0.99 6.81 -10.76
CA GLY A 51 2.30 6.14 -10.76
C GLY A 51 2.18 4.65 -11.08
N LYS A 52 3.19 4.09 -11.75
CA LYS A 52 3.29 2.62 -11.90
C LYS A 52 3.87 2.05 -10.60
N PRO A 53 3.20 1.08 -9.94
CA PRO A 53 3.78 0.39 -8.80
C PRO A 53 5.08 -0.32 -9.20
N VAL A 54 6.09 -0.23 -8.35
CA VAL A 54 7.39 -0.88 -8.54
C VAL A 54 7.59 -1.90 -7.43
N PRO A 55 7.95 -3.17 -7.73
CA PRO A 55 8.17 -4.17 -6.71
C PRO A 55 9.34 -3.78 -5.80
N ILE A 56 9.22 -4.13 -4.52
CA ILE A 56 10.29 -3.97 -3.51
C ILE A 56 10.37 -5.21 -2.64
N THR A 57 11.59 -5.73 -2.45
CA THR A 57 11.84 -6.93 -1.67
C THR A 57 12.35 -6.57 -0.27
N PRO A 58 11.86 -7.21 0.80
CA PRO A 58 12.40 -7.05 2.13
C PRO A 58 13.84 -7.57 2.22
N VAL A 59 14.64 -7.00 3.12
CA VAL A 59 15.99 -7.48 3.42
C VAL A 59 16.01 -8.53 4.52
N THR A 60 14.94 -8.59 5.33
CA THR A 60 14.78 -9.57 6.41
C THR A 60 13.33 -9.98 6.52
N THR A 61 13.10 -11.28 6.68
CA THR A 61 11.79 -11.88 6.95
C THR A 61 11.92 -12.72 8.22
N THR A 62 11.09 -12.43 9.23
CA THR A 62 11.06 -13.16 10.51
C THR A 62 9.64 -13.49 10.90
N ALA A 63 9.42 -14.63 11.55
CA ALA A 63 8.10 -15.04 12.01
C ALA A 63 8.08 -15.33 13.51
N THR A 64 6.90 -15.25 14.14
CA THR A 64 6.71 -15.64 15.54
C THR A 64 6.79 -17.16 15.71
N THR A 65 6.28 -17.90 14.73
CA THR A 65 6.36 -19.36 14.63
C THR A 65 6.48 -19.78 13.18
N GLU A 66 7.22 -20.84 12.92
CA GLU A 66 7.34 -21.43 11.60
C GLU A 66 7.65 -22.92 11.69
N SER A 67 7.28 -23.66 10.68
CA SER A 67 7.66 -25.07 10.60
C SER A 67 9.02 -25.23 9.92
N ALA A 68 9.83 -26.18 10.37
CA ALA A 68 11.21 -26.38 9.88
C ALA A 68 11.32 -26.57 8.36
N ARG A 69 10.28 -27.10 7.70
CA ARG A 69 10.25 -27.31 6.26
C ARG A 69 9.63 -26.16 5.46
N HIS A 70 8.96 -25.24 6.14
CA HIS A 70 8.20 -24.15 5.55
C HIS A 70 8.46 -22.84 6.31
N PRO A 71 9.70 -22.31 6.25
CA PRO A 71 10.08 -21.07 6.93
C PRO A 71 9.38 -19.86 6.33
N ALA A 72 9.32 -18.77 7.08
CA ALA A 72 8.67 -17.52 6.65
C ALA A 72 9.34 -16.87 5.43
N THR A 73 10.62 -17.13 5.21
CA THR A 73 11.36 -16.66 4.02
C THR A 73 10.76 -17.18 2.71
N ASN A 74 10.04 -18.28 2.73
CA ASN A 74 9.33 -18.81 1.56
C ASN A 74 8.24 -17.83 1.05
N THR A 75 7.75 -16.91 1.86
CA THR A 75 6.74 -15.94 1.45
C THR A 75 7.27 -14.84 0.52
N THR A 76 8.57 -14.77 0.30
CA THR A 76 9.22 -13.73 -0.52
C THR A 76 10.33 -14.28 -1.40
N ASP A 77 10.35 -15.60 -1.63
CA ASP A 77 11.39 -16.29 -2.43
C ASP A 77 11.08 -16.33 -3.94
N GLY A 78 9.88 -15.93 -4.36
CA GLY A 78 9.44 -15.97 -5.74
C GLY A 78 9.17 -17.38 -6.28
N VAL A 79 9.09 -18.39 -5.40
CA VAL A 79 8.90 -19.79 -5.76
C VAL A 79 7.45 -20.21 -5.56
N ARG A 80 6.77 -20.56 -6.65
CA ARG A 80 5.31 -20.78 -6.67
C ARG A 80 4.80 -21.97 -5.84
N ASN A 81 5.66 -22.92 -5.49
CA ASN A 81 5.30 -24.13 -4.74
C ASN A 81 5.93 -24.19 -3.34
N SER A 82 6.34 -23.05 -2.83
CA SER A 82 6.77 -22.86 -1.45
C SER A 82 5.72 -22.09 -0.66
N TYR A 83 5.73 -22.23 0.65
CA TYR A 83 4.85 -21.49 1.56
C TYR A 83 5.45 -21.42 2.95
N TRP A 84 5.06 -20.44 3.71
CA TRP A 84 5.28 -20.39 5.16
C TRP A 84 4.21 -21.23 5.85
N GLY A 85 4.64 -22.19 6.64
CA GLY A 85 3.77 -23.04 7.44
C GLY A 85 3.79 -22.65 8.91
N THR A 86 2.61 -22.38 9.50
CA THR A 86 2.50 -21.85 10.84
C THR A 86 1.16 -22.22 11.53
N SER A 87 0.90 -21.63 12.71
CA SER A 87 -0.34 -21.75 13.48
C SER A 87 -1.19 -20.49 13.40
N PRO A 88 -2.51 -20.56 13.69
CA PRO A 88 -3.36 -19.37 13.77
C PRO A 88 -2.84 -18.34 14.79
N GLY A 89 -2.99 -17.06 14.44
CA GLY A 89 -2.48 -15.94 15.24
C GLY A 89 -0.99 -15.66 15.09
N ALA A 90 -0.26 -16.48 14.33
CA ALA A 90 1.14 -16.21 14.03
C ALA A 90 1.31 -14.97 13.15
N SER A 91 2.46 -14.32 13.28
CA SER A 91 2.80 -13.13 12.52
C SER A 91 4.13 -13.32 11.81
N VAL A 92 4.23 -12.75 10.61
CA VAL A 92 5.47 -12.59 9.86
C VAL A 92 5.78 -11.09 9.72
N THR A 93 7.05 -10.73 9.92
CA THR A 93 7.54 -9.35 9.83
C THR A 93 8.57 -9.23 8.73
N TYR A 94 8.35 -8.30 7.83
CA TYR A 94 9.21 -7.94 6.71
C TYR A 94 9.89 -6.62 7.00
N THR A 95 11.21 -6.56 6.94
CA THR A 95 11.98 -5.33 7.14
C THR A 95 12.61 -4.90 5.83
N PHE A 96 12.53 -3.61 5.51
CA PHE A 96 13.06 -3.04 4.28
C PHE A 96 14.31 -2.21 4.53
N ARG A 97 15.19 -2.11 3.54
CA ARG A 97 16.47 -1.38 3.63
C ARG A 97 16.26 0.10 3.91
N THR A 98 15.37 0.72 3.15
CA THR A 98 15.03 2.15 3.25
C THR A 98 13.53 2.32 3.42
N PRO A 99 13.07 3.37 4.12
CA PRO A 99 11.66 3.69 4.17
C PRO A 99 11.11 4.02 2.78
N PHE A 100 9.83 3.66 2.54
CA PHE A 100 9.18 3.88 1.25
C PHE A 100 7.68 4.09 1.41
N ARG A 101 7.02 4.51 0.32
CA ARG A 101 5.56 4.55 0.27
C ARG A 101 5.03 3.23 -0.27
N LEU A 102 4.36 2.49 0.60
CA LEU A 102 3.68 1.23 0.26
C LEU A 102 2.34 1.55 -0.41
N VAL A 103 2.16 1.09 -1.65
CA VAL A 103 0.93 1.33 -2.42
C VAL A 103 0.09 0.08 -2.59
N ASP A 104 0.72 -1.08 -2.82
CA ASP A 104 0.03 -2.35 -2.93
C ASP A 104 0.77 -3.46 -2.20
N VAL A 105 0.00 -4.42 -1.69
CA VAL A 105 0.48 -5.72 -1.22
C VAL A 105 -0.30 -6.79 -1.98
N ILE A 106 0.39 -7.70 -2.65
CA ILE A 106 -0.23 -8.87 -3.29
C ILE A 106 0.01 -10.07 -2.39
N ILE A 107 -1.07 -10.77 -2.05
CA ILE A 107 -1.05 -11.93 -1.16
C ILE A 107 -1.54 -13.15 -1.91
N THR A 108 -0.73 -14.21 -1.91
CA THR A 108 -1.13 -15.56 -2.30
C THR A 108 -1.32 -16.38 -1.04
N ASN A 109 -2.59 -16.58 -0.69
CA ASN A 109 -2.99 -17.27 0.53
C ASN A 109 -2.97 -18.81 0.34
N GLY A 110 -2.92 -19.58 1.44
CA GLY A 110 -2.83 -21.03 1.37
C GLY A 110 -1.46 -21.53 0.91
N ALA A 111 -1.38 -22.76 0.39
CA ALA A 111 -0.11 -23.41 0.05
C ALA A 111 0.33 -23.20 -1.41
N GLY A 112 -0.40 -22.42 -2.22
CA GLY A 112 -0.02 -22.14 -3.59
C GLY A 112 -1.12 -21.48 -4.42
N PHE A 113 -0.83 -21.25 -5.70
CA PHE A 113 -1.65 -20.47 -6.63
C PHE A 113 -2.84 -21.26 -7.20
N THR A 114 -2.68 -22.56 -7.37
CA THR A 114 -3.73 -23.39 -7.97
C THR A 114 -4.78 -23.81 -6.94
N PRO A 115 -6.04 -24.05 -7.33
CA PRO A 115 -7.06 -24.55 -6.41
C PRO A 115 -6.65 -25.83 -5.68
N LYS A 116 -5.89 -26.71 -6.35
CA LYS A 116 -5.38 -27.95 -5.75
C LYS A 116 -4.38 -27.68 -4.65
N GLU A 117 -3.36 -26.85 -4.91
CA GLU A 117 -2.34 -26.47 -3.92
C GLU A 117 -2.97 -25.69 -2.76
N TYR A 118 -3.81 -24.70 -3.06
CA TYR A 118 -4.53 -23.89 -2.09
C TYR A 118 -5.28 -24.74 -1.06
N ALA A 119 -5.92 -25.81 -1.48
CA ALA A 119 -6.72 -26.69 -0.64
C ALA A 119 -5.90 -27.69 0.17
N THR A 120 -4.57 -27.82 -0.03
CA THR A 120 -3.75 -28.81 0.69
C THR A 120 -3.50 -28.45 2.14
N GLN A 121 -3.51 -27.17 2.48
CA GLN A 121 -3.25 -26.63 3.82
C GLN A 121 -4.40 -25.74 4.30
N GLY A 122 -4.35 -25.34 5.58
CA GLY A 122 -5.18 -24.29 6.12
C GLY A 122 -4.77 -22.92 5.55
N ARG A 123 -5.66 -21.94 5.63
CA ARG A 123 -5.48 -20.58 5.13
C ARG A 123 -6.13 -19.56 6.06
N ALA A 124 -5.64 -18.34 6.07
CA ALA A 124 -6.21 -17.25 6.83
C ALA A 124 -7.23 -16.46 5.97
N LEU A 125 -8.45 -16.26 6.45
CA LEU A 125 -9.45 -15.44 5.75
C LEU A 125 -9.40 -13.97 6.18
N GLU A 126 -8.81 -13.70 7.33
CA GLU A 126 -8.56 -12.35 7.82
C GLU A 126 -7.08 -12.22 8.21
N MET A 127 -6.54 -11.04 7.98
CA MET A 127 -5.18 -10.68 8.37
C MET A 127 -5.16 -9.26 8.91
N ASP A 128 -4.30 -9.01 9.89
CA ASP A 128 -3.94 -7.65 10.30
C ASP A 128 -2.62 -7.28 9.65
N LEU A 129 -2.63 -6.23 8.82
CA LEU A 129 -1.45 -5.64 8.24
C LEU A 129 -1.06 -4.43 9.09
N GLU A 130 0.00 -4.56 9.88
CA GLU A 130 0.61 -3.48 10.65
C GLU A 130 1.85 -2.96 9.91
N VAL A 131 1.92 -1.66 9.68
CA VAL A 131 3.13 -1.00 9.19
C VAL A 131 3.76 -0.21 10.32
N THR A 132 5.10 -0.19 10.37
CA THR A 132 5.86 0.68 11.27
C THR A 132 6.70 1.62 10.42
N THR A 133 6.57 2.92 10.68
CA THR A 133 7.34 3.96 10.00
C THR A 133 8.79 4.03 10.50
N SER A 134 9.63 4.79 9.84
CA SER A 134 11.02 5.05 10.31
C SER A 134 11.07 5.76 11.67
N SER A 135 10.03 6.54 12.01
CA SER A 135 9.86 7.18 13.33
C SER A 135 9.32 6.25 14.41
N GLY A 136 8.92 5.02 14.06
CA GLY A 136 8.32 4.05 15.00
C GLY A 136 6.79 4.17 15.14
N GLU A 137 6.13 5.05 14.39
CA GLU A 137 4.67 5.12 14.36
C GLU A 137 4.09 3.84 13.75
N LYS A 138 3.04 3.30 14.36
CA LYS A 138 2.35 2.09 13.89
C LYS A 138 0.98 2.43 13.32
N LYS A 139 0.67 1.82 12.17
CA LYS A 139 -0.64 1.91 11.52
C LYS A 139 -1.09 0.51 11.14
N THR A 140 -2.37 0.20 11.36
CA THR A 140 -2.92 -1.12 11.09
C THR A 140 -4.08 -1.03 10.11
N LYS A 141 -4.12 -1.98 9.19
CA LYS A 141 -5.23 -2.21 8.26
C LYS A 141 -5.69 -3.65 8.37
N LYS A 142 -6.99 -3.86 8.61
CA LYS A 142 -7.60 -5.19 8.52
C LYS A 142 -7.80 -5.58 7.06
N ILE A 143 -7.47 -6.81 6.74
CA ILE A 143 -7.60 -7.42 5.41
C ILE A 143 -8.56 -8.59 5.54
N THR A 144 -9.57 -8.64 4.69
CA THR A 144 -10.44 -9.80 4.51
C THR A 144 -10.20 -10.37 3.13
N LEU A 145 -9.86 -11.65 3.05
CA LEU A 145 -9.58 -12.36 1.81
C LEU A 145 -10.75 -13.25 1.42
N ALA A 146 -11.09 -13.29 0.14
CA ALA A 146 -12.02 -14.28 -0.36
C ALA A 146 -11.42 -15.69 -0.23
N ASP A 147 -12.24 -16.68 0.16
CA ASP A 147 -11.80 -18.08 0.25
C ASP A 147 -11.69 -18.72 -1.14
N LYS A 148 -10.69 -18.29 -1.88
CA LYS A 148 -10.37 -18.80 -3.23
C LYS A 148 -8.87 -18.76 -3.49
N ALA A 149 -8.41 -19.67 -4.35
CA ALA A 149 -7.04 -19.69 -4.83
C ALA A 149 -6.70 -18.48 -5.70
N GLY A 150 -5.42 -18.18 -5.81
CA GLY A 150 -4.86 -17.10 -6.61
C GLY A 150 -4.41 -15.91 -5.77
N THR A 151 -4.07 -14.83 -6.44
CA THR A 151 -3.56 -13.61 -5.83
C THR A 151 -4.68 -12.68 -5.39
N HIS A 152 -4.45 -11.98 -4.28
CA HIS A 152 -5.32 -10.94 -3.74
C HIS A 152 -4.54 -9.64 -3.65
N THR A 153 -4.95 -8.63 -4.39
CA THR A 153 -4.31 -7.29 -4.34
C THR A 153 -4.96 -6.45 -3.26
N ILE A 154 -4.16 -5.97 -2.33
CA ILE A 154 -4.56 -5.10 -1.23
C ILE A 154 -3.98 -3.71 -1.48
N VAL A 155 -4.84 -2.80 -1.90
CA VAL A 155 -4.44 -1.39 -2.08
C VAL A 155 -4.19 -0.76 -0.72
N THR A 156 -3.05 -0.13 -0.57
CA THR A 156 -2.62 0.59 0.64
C THR A 156 -2.22 2.02 0.29
N ALA A 157 -1.93 2.84 1.30
CA ALA A 157 -1.45 4.21 1.09
C ALA A 157 -0.58 4.65 2.28
N PHE A 158 0.32 3.77 2.72
CA PHE A 158 1.17 4.05 3.88
C PHE A 158 2.49 4.67 3.44
N SER A 159 2.79 5.87 3.95
CA SER A 159 4.07 6.55 3.74
C SER A 159 5.08 6.15 4.80
N ASP A 160 6.37 6.28 4.45
CA ASP A 160 7.51 6.10 5.36
C ASP A 160 7.59 4.71 6.00
N VAL A 161 7.16 3.67 5.27
CA VAL A 161 7.11 2.29 5.76
C VAL A 161 8.51 1.71 5.88
N LYS A 162 8.90 1.29 7.07
CA LYS A 162 10.17 0.62 7.37
C LYS A 162 9.98 -0.88 7.59
N THR A 163 8.89 -1.28 8.26
CA THR A 163 8.52 -2.69 8.44
C THR A 163 7.06 -2.91 8.14
N VAL A 164 6.74 -4.12 7.67
CA VAL A 164 5.37 -4.61 7.50
C VAL A 164 5.24 -5.91 8.28
N ARG A 165 4.20 -6.02 9.12
CA ARG A 165 3.85 -7.22 9.85
C ARG A 165 2.48 -7.70 9.42
N LEU A 166 2.37 -8.97 9.07
CA LEU A 166 1.10 -9.65 8.80
C LEU A 166 0.82 -10.65 9.91
N THR A 167 -0.35 -10.55 10.52
CA THR A 167 -0.86 -11.51 11.49
C THR A 167 -1.99 -12.30 10.87
N LEU A 168 -1.90 -13.64 10.91
CA LEU A 168 -2.85 -14.54 10.27
C LEU A 168 -3.99 -14.87 11.23
N ASN A 169 -5.21 -14.41 10.92
CA ASN A 169 -6.42 -14.60 11.69
C ASN A 169 -7.45 -15.44 10.93
N SER A 170 -8.55 -15.81 11.60
CA SER A 170 -9.71 -16.48 11.01
C SER A 170 -9.33 -17.66 10.10
N PRO A 171 -8.79 -18.75 10.67
CA PRO A 171 -8.34 -19.91 9.91
C PRO A 171 -9.50 -20.64 9.23
N ALA A 172 -9.30 -21.08 7.99
CA ALA A 172 -10.21 -21.93 7.24
C ALA A 172 -9.48 -23.17 6.71
N GLY A 173 -10.18 -24.29 6.55
CA GLY A 173 -9.62 -25.55 6.05
C GLY A 173 -8.52 -26.17 6.93
N LEU A 174 -8.42 -25.74 8.20
CA LEU A 174 -7.46 -26.25 9.16
C LEU A 174 -8.03 -27.52 9.81
N THR A 175 -7.61 -28.67 9.31
CA THR A 175 -7.97 -30.00 9.84
C THR A 175 -6.75 -30.69 10.43
N GLN A 176 -6.94 -31.84 11.07
CA GLN A 176 -5.85 -32.61 11.65
C GLN A 176 -4.72 -32.88 10.61
N GLY A 177 -3.48 -32.62 10.98
CA GLY A 177 -2.30 -32.79 10.13
C GLY A 177 -2.04 -31.63 9.17
N ARG A 178 -2.89 -30.59 9.14
CA ARG A 178 -2.68 -29.37 8.37
C ARG A 178 -2.19 -28.22 9.24
N GLN A 179 -1.40 -27.36 8.65
CA GLN A 179 -0.94 -26.11 9.23
C GLN A 179 -1.55 -24.93 8.46
N LEU A 180 -1.53 -23.75 9.04
CA LEU A 180 -1.87 -22.54 8.34
C LEU A 180 -0.74 -22.21 7.35
N ALA A 181 -1.07 -21.88 6.11
CA ALA A 181 -0.11 -21.64 5.04
C ALA A 181 -0.30 -20.27 4.41
N LEU A 182 0.80 -19.62 4.06
CA LEU A 182 0.87 -18.39 3.29
C LEU A 182 1.94 -18.57 2.22
N ALA A 183 1.53 -18.62 0.94
CA ALA A 183 2.46 -18.96 -0.16
C ALA A 183 3.35 -17.78 -0.51
N GLU A 184 2.79 -16.59 -0.79
CA GLU A 184 3.59 -15.45 -1.22
C GLU A 184 3.03 -14.12 -0.77
N VAL A 185 3.92 -13.16 -0.52
CA VAL A 185 3.60 -11.78 -0.24
C VAL A 185 4.54 -10.87 -1.04
N GLU A 186 3.97 -10.11 -1.95
CA GLU A 186 4.71 -9.16 -2.76
C GLU A 186 4.37 -7.73 -2.35
N PHE A 187 5.38 -6.87 -2.29
CA PHE A 187 5.23 -5.48 -1.89
C PHE A 187 5.55 -4.55 -3.05
N PHE A 188 4.74 -3.51 -3.19
CA PHE A 188 4.91 -2.52 -4.25
C PHE A 188 5.01 -1.13 -3.66
N LYS A 189 6.01 -0.40 -4.11
CA LYS A 189 6.22 1.01 -3.78
C LYS A 189 5.80 1.91 -4.94
N ARG A 190 5.56 3.17 -4.65
CA ARG A 190 5.43 4.20 -5.67
C ARG A 190 6.78 4.40 -6.36
N SER A 191 6.74 4.51 -7.68
CA SER A 191 7.89 4.90 -8.52
C SER A 191 8.37 6.32 -8.22
#